data_f6981520ceb136728f25130038c33641
#
_entry.id   f6981520ceb136728f25130038c33641
#
_cell.length_a   1.000
_cell.length_b   1.000
_cell.length_c   1.000
_cell.angle_alpha   90.00
_cell.angle_beta   90.00
_cell.angle_gamma   90.00
#
_symmetry.space_group_name_H-M   'P 1'
#
loop_
_entity.id
_entity.type
_entity.pdbx_description
1 polymer ?
#
loop_
_entity_poly.entity_id
_entity_poly.type
_entity_poly.pdbx_seq_one_letter_code
_entity_poly.pdbx_strand_id
1 'polypeptide(L)'
;MGAGSRMDAKDVAEYLKQHPKFFEDYADVLAEIFVPHPHGGHAIPIAERQILTLRERTADLEARLRELIGNGRDNDVIGEKLHRSTLALFASPDLETTLAVLDHSLKEDFGVPEVASRLWGRVPEQSYLPQLAATSSEVRAWADSLAAPACGAEAPFETREWFEHAEALSSFA
;
A
#
# COMPACT_ATOMS: atom_id res chain seq x y z
N MET A 1 -29.79 36.08 48.36
CA MET A 1 -29.89 34.67 48.00
C MET A 1 -29.32 34.53 46.59
N GLY A 2 -28.04 34.19 46.49
CA GLY A 2 -27.36 34.04 45.23
C GLY A 2 -27.69 32.69 44.56
N ALA A 3 -28.24 32.73 43.39
CA ALA A 3 -28.42 31.57 42.56
C ALA A 3 -27.02 31.05 42.17
N GLY A 4 -26.58 29.94 42.78
CA GLY A 4 -25.38 29.23 42.36
C GLY A 4 -25.54 28.80 40.91
N SER A 5 -24.83 29.45 39.96
CA SER A 5 -24.71 29.01 38.61
C SER A 5 -24.19 27.57 38.60
N ARG A 6 -25.01 26.63 38.17
CA ARG A 6 -24.58 25.24 37.95
C ARG A 6 -23.56 25.28 36.82
N MET A 7 -22.27 25.10 37.15
CA MET A 7 -21.23 24.94 36.13
C MET A 7 -21.54 23.68 35.34
N ASP A 8 -21.68 23.84 34.02
CA ASP A 8 -21.86 22.71 33.12
C ASP A 8 -20.51 22.00 32.89
N ALA A 9 -20.54 20.73 32.51
CA ALA A 9 -19.34 19.96 32.22
C ALA A 9 -18.48 20.60 31.13
N LYS A 10 -19.10 21.35 30.19
CA LYS A 10 -18.41 22.12 29.16
C LYS A 10 -17.63 23.30 29.74
N ASP A 11 -18.21 24.01 30.70
CA ASP A 11 -17.57 25.14 31.35
C ASP A 11 -16.33 24.73 32.11
N VAL A 12 -16.40 23.56 32.79
CA VAL A 12 -15.24 22.95 33.48
C VAL A 12 -14.16 22.57 32.48
N ALA A 13 -14.53 21.94 31.39
CA ALA A 13 -13.56 21.52 30.36
C ALA A 13 -12.87 22.72 29.70
N GLU A 14 -13.60 23.81 29.47
CA GLU A 14 -13.07 25.05 28.91
C GLU A 14 -12.17 25.78 29.90
N TYR A 15 -12.59 25.86 31.15
CA TYR A 15 -11.79 26.41 32.25
C TYR A 15 -10.42 25.69 32.38
N LEU A 16 -10.42 24.37 32.39
CA LEU A 16 -9.18 23.58 32.49
C LEU A 16 -8.24 23.75 31.27
N LYS A 17 -8.81 23.93 30.08
CA LYS A 17 -8.02 24.25 28.88
C LYS A 17 -7.35 25.64 28.95
N GLN A 18 -8.04 26.60 29.49
CA GLN A 18 -7.54 27.98 29.61
C GLN A 18 -6.56 28.14 30.79
N HIS A 19 -6.60 27.24 31.77
CA HIS A 19 -5.79 27.27 32.99
C HIS A 19 -4.94 26.00 33.14
N PRO A 20 -3.94 25.75 32.28
CA PRO A 20 -3.14 24.53 32.28
C PRO A 20 -2.35 24.34 33.57
N LYS A 21 -2.04 25.42 34.31
CA LYS A 21 -1.35 25.39 35.60
C LYS A 21 -2.22 24.90 36.73
N PHE A 22 -3.53 24.77 36.54
CA PHE A 22 -4.45 24.27 37.55
C PHE A 22 -3.99 22.97 38.23
N PHE A 23 -3.46 22.05 37.40
CA PHE A 23 -2.97 20.75 37.93
C PHE A 23 -1.55 20.82 38.50
N GLU A 24 -0.80 21.90 38.31
CA GLU A 24 0.44 22.14 39.07
C GLU A 24 0.12 22.58 40.51
N ASP A 25 -0.89 23.47 40.63
CA ASP A 25 -1.30 24.00 41.93
C ASP A 25 -2.14 22.99 42.73
N TYR A 26 -2.85 22.09 42.06
CA TYR A 26 -3.78 21.09 42.66
C TYR A 26 -3.45 19.67 42.20
N ALA A 27 -2.18 19.27 42.29
CA ALA A 27 -1.72 17.95 41.85
C ALA A 27 -2.34 16.77 42.62
N ASP A 28 -2.66 16.97 43.88
CA ASP A 28 -3.36 16.05 44.78
C ASP A 28 -4.78 15.73 44.28
N VAL A 29 -5.50 16.72 43.76
CA VAL A 29 -6.83 16.53 43.17
C VAL A 29 -6.78 15.56 42.00
N LEU A 30 -5.74 15.66 41.18
CA LEU A 30 -5.57 14.76 40.02
C LEU A 30 -5.37 13.28 40.46
N ALA A 31 -4.71 13.06 41.57
CA ALA A 31 -4.51 11.73 42.13
C ALA A 31 -5.79 11.12 42.73
N GLU A 32 -6.70 11.96 43.20
CA GLU A 32 -7.96 11.54 43.82
C GLU A 32 -9.10 11.34 42.83
N ILE A 33 -9.01 11.89 41.61
CA ILE A 33 -10.05 11.74 40.60
C ILE A 33 -9.93 10.39 39.90
N PHE A 34 -10.95 9.54 40.12
CA PHE A 34 -11.10 8.24 39.49
C PHE A 34 -12.02 8.32 38.28
N VAL A 35 -11.59 7.75 37.15
CA VAL A 35 -12.38 7.72 35.90
C VAL A 35 -12.80 6.28 35.61
N PRO A 36 -14.08 6.02 35.26
CA PRO A 36 -14.53 4.68 34.92
C PRO A 36 -13.74 4.11 33.74
N HIS A 37 -13.36 2.83 33.82
CA HIS A 37 -12.69 2.13 32.75
C HIS A 37 -13.65 1.94 31.58
N PRO A 38 -13.26 2.20 30.30
CA PRO A 38 -14.16 2.15 29.15
C PRO A 38 -14.74 0.76 28.85
N HIS A 39 -14.12 -0.31 29.35
CA HIS A 39 -14.54 -1.70 29.10
C HIS A 39 -15.05 -2.44 30.35
N GLY A 40 -15.47 -1.70 31.37
CA GLY A 40 -15.96 -2.27 32.65
C GLY A 40 -14.81 -2.71 33.54
N GLY A 41 -14.78 -2.19 34.77
CA GLY A 41 -13.75 -2.46 35.73
C GLY A 41 -13.79 -1.44 36.88
N HIS A 42 -12.82 -1.53 37.78
CA HIS A 42 -12.69 -0.57 38.85
C HIS A 42 -12.27 0.80 38.31
N ALA A 43 -12.77 1.87 38.96
CA ALA A 43 -12.32 3.23 38.62
C ALA A 43 -10.81 3.37 38.86
N ILE A 44 -10.09 3.98 37.92
CA ILE A 44 -8.65 4.21 38.01
C ILE A 44 -8.34 5.71 38.06
N PRO A 45 -7.23 6.13 38.68
CA PRO A 45 -6.78 7.51 38.67
C PRO A 45 -6.58 8.01 37.21
N ILE A 46 -6.87 9.30 36.98
CA ILE A 46 -6.70 9.93 35.65
C ILE A 46 -5.27 9.74 35.11
N ALA A 47 -4.26 9.90 35.99
CA ALA A 47 -2.87 9.73 35.64
C ALA A 47 -2.57 8.32 35.11
N GLU A 48 -3.10 7.27 35.73
CA GLU A 48 -2.93 5.88 35.30
C GLU A 48 -3.59 5.63 33.97
N ARG A 49 -4.80 6.18 33.75
CA ARG A 49 -5.48 6.12 32.46
C ARG A 49 -4.68 6.81 31.34
N GLN A 50 -4.07 7.97 31.62
CA GLN A 50 -3.22 8.65 30.66
C GLN A 50 -1.99 7.81 30.30
N ILE A 51 -1.35 7.16 31.28
CA ILE A 51 -0.22 6.25 31.05
C ILE A 51 -0.64 5.09 30.13
N LEU A 52 -1.79 4.47 30.37
CA LEU A 52 -2.31 3.40 29.51
C LEU A 52 -2.55 3.89 28.09
N THR A 53 -3.23 5.04 27.95
CA THR A 53 -3.49 5.63 26.61
C THR A 53 -2.21 5.99 25.89
N LEU A 54 -1.20 6.52 26.58
CA LEU A 54 0.10 6.83 25.98
C LEU A 54 0.85 5.56 25.53
N ARG A 55 0.79 4.49 26.33
CA ARG A 55 1.38 3.18 25.96
C ARG A 55 0.71 2.60 24.71
N GLU A 56 -0.62 2.66 24.64
CA GLU A 56 -1.36 2.21 23.46
C GLU A 56 -0.96 3.02 22.20
N ARG A 57 -0.89 4.34 22.32
CA ARG A 57 -0.44 5.21 21.21
C ARG A 57 1.01 4.93 20.79
N THR A 58 1.89 4.70 21.75
CA THR A 58 3.29 4.36 21.46
C THR A 58 3.37 3.04 20.72
N ALA A 59 2.64 2.01 21.17
CA ALA A 59 2.59 0.72 20.49
C ALA A 59 2.04 0.82 19.06
N ASP A 60 0.99 1.64 18.84
CA ASP A 60 0.43 1.90 17.51
C ASP A 60 1.44 2.61 16.59
N LEU A 61 2.12 3.64 17.11
CA LEU A 61 3.16 4.35 16.36
C LEU A 61 4.35 3.44 16.00
N GLU A 62 4.78 2.60 16.92
CA GLU A 62 5.85 1.62 16.66
C GLU A 62 5.42 0.57 15.62
N ALA A 63 4.15 0.15 15.63
CA ALA A 63 3.62 -0.75 14.62
C ALA A 63 3.63 -0.10 13.22
N ARG A 64 3.13 1.13 13.11
CA ARG A 64 3.15 1.91 11.86
C ARG A 64 4.58 2.18 11.36
N LEU A 65 5.50 2.49 12.27
CA LEU A 65 6.90 2.70 11.90
C LEU A 65 7.52 1.41 11.33
N ARG A 66 7.25 0.25 11.95
CA ARG A 66 7.71 -1.04 11.41
C ARG A 66 7.16 -1.33 10.02
N GLU A 67 5.88 -1.05 9.79
CA GLU A 67 5.23 -1.17 8.48
C GLU A 67 5.90 -0.26 7.44
N LEU A 68 6.11 1.02 7.76
CA LEU A 68 6.79 1.97 6.87
C LEU A 68 8.22 1.54 6.53
N ILE A 69 8.97 1.04 7.52
CA ILE A 69 10.33 0.51 7.28
C ILE A 69 10.26 -0.73 6.39
N GLY A 70 9.27 -1.62 6.58
CA GLY A 70 9.04 -2.77 5.71
C GLY A 70 8.79 -2.33 4.28
N ASN A 71 7.82 -1.47 4.06
CA ASN A 71 7.48 -0.93 2.73
C ASN A 71 8.67 -0.21 2.07
N GLY A 72 9.49 0.51 2.86
CA GLY A 72 10.72 1.13 2.36
C GLY A 72 11.72 0.11 1.82
N ARG A 73 11.96 -0.96 2.57
CA ARG A 73 12.86 -2.05 2.13
C ARG A 73 12.36 -2.76 0.89
N ASP A 74 11.06 -3.03 0.82
CA ASP A 74 10.45 -3.66 -0.36
C ASP A 74 10.58 -2.76 -1.60
N ASN A 75 10.38 -1.46 -1.44
CA ASN A 75 10.60 -0.48 -2.52
C ASN A 75 12.07 -0.44 -2.97
N ASP A 76 13.02 -0.50 -2.06
CA ASP A 76 14.44 -0.53 -2.41
C ASP A 76 14.79 -1.79 -3.22
N VAL A 77 14.27 -2.96 -2.82
CA VAL A 77 14.45 -4.22 -3.55
C VAL A 77 13.84 -4.15 -4.95
N ILE A 78 12.62 -3.62 -5.08
CA ILE A 78 11.96 -3.43 -6.38
C ILE A 78 12.77 -2.46 -7.24
N GLY A 79 13.22 -1.36 -6.66
CA GLY A 79 14.05 -0.35 -7.34
C GLY A 79 15.35 -0.93 -7.89
N GLU A 80 16.03 -1.78 -7.12
CA GLU A 80 17.26 -2.46 -7.56
C GLU A 80 16.99 -3.46 -8.69
N LYS A 81 15.92 -4.25 -8.60
CA LYS A 81 15.50 -5.16 -9.66
C LYS A 81 15.19 -4.39 -10.96
N LEU A 82 14.41 -3.32 -10.86
CA LEU A 82 14.04 -2.49 -11.99
C LEU A 82 15.28 -1.85 -12.65
N HIS A 83 16.22 -1.33 -11.85
CA HIS A 83 17.45 -0.76 -12.35
C HIS A 83 18.28 -1.80 -13.12
N ARG A 84 18.44 -3.00 -12.56
CA ARG A 84 19.15 -4.12 -13.20
C ARG A 84 18.52 -4.53 -14.53
N SER A 85 17.19 -4.72 -14.53
CA SER A 85 16.42 -5.05 -15.74
C SER A 85 16.55 -3.96 -16.79
N THR A 86 16.49 -2.68 -16.41
CA THR A 86 16.66 -1.55 -17.30
C THR A 86 18.05 -1.56 -17.98
N LEU A 87 19.11 -1.78 -17.20
CA LEU A 87 20.46 -1.87 -17.75
C LEU A 87 20.62 -3.05 -18.72
N ALA A 88 20.02 -4.20 -18.39
CA ALA A 88 20.06 -5.37 -19.27
C ALA A 88 19.31 -5.12 -20.61
N LEU A 89 18.16 -4.46 -20.56
CA LEU A 89 17.41 -4.07 -21.76
C LEU A 89 18.19 -3.08 -22.63
N PHE A 90 18.83 -2.07 -22.04
CA PHE A 90 19.67 -1.13 -22.80
C PHE A 90 20.93 -1.77 -23.39
N ALA A 91 21.44 -2.82 -22.78
CA ALA A 91 22.60 -3.57 -23.29
C ALA A 91 22.22 -4.59 -24.36
N SER A 92 20.94 -4.87 -24.58
CA SER A 92 20.46 -5.86 -25.55
C SER A 92 20.74 -5.39 -27.01
N PRO A 93 21.41 -6.21 -27.81
CA PRO A 93 21.84 -5.79 -29.15
C PRO A 93 20.72 -5.83 -30.22
N ASP A 94 19.68 -6.63 -29.97
CA ASP A 94 18.59 -6.88 -30.92
C ASP A 94 17.25 -7.12 -30.22
N LEU A 95 16.18 -7.17 -31.01
CA LEU A 95 14.82 -7.33 -30.48
C LEU A 95 14.61 -8.69 -29.79
N GLU A 96 15.18 -9.76 -30.34
CA GLU A 96 15.05 -11.10 -29.78
C GLU A 96 15.63 -11.15 -28.35
N THR A 97 16.85 -10.67 -28.19
CA THR A 97 17.53 -10.56 -26.89
C THR A 97 16.75 -9.65 -25.93
N THR A 98 16.24 -8.51 -26.43
CA THR A 98 15.43 -7.59 -25.62
C THR A 98 14.19 -8.27 -25.05
N LEU A 99 13.46 -9.02 -25.86
CA LEU A 99 12.25 -9.73 -25.43
C LEU A 99 12.57 -10.89 -24.49
N ALA A 100 13.67 -11.61 -24.74
CA ALA A 100 14.13 -12.67 -23.83
C ALA A 100 14.55 -12.11 -22.46
N VAL A 101 15.27 -10.99 -22.43
CA VAL A 101 15.63 -10.30 -21.17
C VAL A 101 14.39 -9.83 -20.43
N LEU A 102 13.41 -9.27 -21.13
CA LEU A 102 12.16 -8.80 -20.52
C LEU A 102 11.39 -9.98 -19.90
N ASP A 103 11.19 -11.07 -20.63
CA ASP A 103 10.50 -12.27 -20.14
C ASP A 103 11.23 -12.87 -18.94
N HIS A 104 12.56 -13.03 -19.02
CA HIS A 104 13.39 -13.54 -17.93
C HIS A 104 13.29 -12.65 -16.69
N SER A 105 13.43 -11.34 -16.83
CA SER A 105 13.35 -10.42 -15.70
C SER A 105 11.99 -10.47 -15.01
N LEU A 106 10.90 -10.50 -15.78
CA LEU A 106 9.55 -10.57 -15.20
C LEU A 106 9.33 -11.88 -14.45
N LYS A 107 9.78 -13.00 -14.98
CA LYS A 107 9.63 -14.32 -14.36
C LYS A 107 10.56 -14.51 -13.17
N GLU A 108 11.85 -14.30 -13.35
CA GLU A 108 12.86 -14.64 -12.34
C GLU A 108 13.07 -13.53 -11.30
N ASP A 109 13.17 -12.27 -11.74
CA ASP A 109 13.42 -11.17 -10.81
C ASP A 109 12.14 -10.73 -10.09
N PHE A 110 11.01 -10.63 -10.81
CA PHE A 110 9.76 -10.15 -10.25
C PHE A 110 8.80 -11.27 -9.81
N GLY A 111 9.09 -12.52 -10.16
CA GLY A 111 8.30 -13.68 -9.75
C GLY A 111 6.92 -13.75 -10.43
N VAL A 112 6.78 -13.18 -11.62
CA VAL A 112 5.55 -13.27 -12.42
C VAL A 112 5.46 -14.70 -13.00
N PRO A 113 4.43 -15.48 -12.65
CA PRO A 113 4.38 -16.90 -13.02
C PRO A 113 4.31 -17.13 -14.52
N GLU A 114 3.56 -16.30 -15.24
CA GLU A 114 3.37 -16.39 -16.67
C GLU A 114 3.41 -15.01 -17.32
N VAL A 115 4.13 -14.89 -18.43
CA VAL A 115 4.26 -13.65 -19.18
C VAL A 115 3.95 -13.93 -20.63
N ALA A 116 3.07 -13.15 -21.23
CA ALA A 116 2.79 -13.18 -22.64
C ALA A 116 2.94 -11.78 -23.25
N SER A 117 3.70 -11.67 -24.32
CA SER A 117 3.96 -10.40 -25.00
C SER A 117 3.51 -10.47 -26.45
N ARG A 118 2.94 -9.39 -26.94
CA ARG A 118 2.61 -9.21 -28.36
C ARG A 118 3.05 -7.82 -28.82
N LEU A 119 3.65 -7.80 -30.00
CA LEU A 119 4.12 -6.59 -30.66
C LEU A 119 3.43 -6.44 -31.99
N TRP A 120 2.92 -5.27 -32.28
CA TRP A 120 2.34 -4.93 -33.58
C TRP A 120 2.84 -3.56 -34.03
N GLY A 121 2.78 -3.31 -35.34
CA GLY A 121 3.28 -2.07 -35.96
C GLY A 121 4.16 -2.36 -37.15
N ARG A 122 5.23 -1.59 -37.32
CA ARG A 122 6.19 -1.77 -38.39
C ARG A 122 7.20 -2.87 -38.03
N VAL A 123 6.87 -4.10 -38.37
CA VAL A 123 7.66 -5.29 -38.02
C VAL A 123 8.57 -5.66 -39.22
N PRO A 124 9.82 -6.09 -39.00
CA PRO A 124 10.67 -6.64 -40.04
C PRO A 124 10.03 -7.89 -40.67
N GLU A 125 10.07 -7.98 -42.01
CA GLU A 125 9.42 -9.06 -42.78
C GLU A 125 9.94 -10.49 -42.47
N GLN A 126 11.04 -10.63 -41.76
CA GLN A 126 11.73 -11.92 -41.51
C GLN A 126 11.64 -12.37 -40.03
N SER A 127 10.66 -11.90 -39.30
CA SER A 127 10.64 -12.22 -37.89
C SER A 127 9.84 -13.48 -37.59
N TYR A 128 10.52 -14.48 -37.02
CA TYR A 128 9.98 -15.75 -36.55
C TYR A 128 9.56 -15.70 -35.04
N LEU A 129 9.64 -14.53 -34.42
CA LEU A 129 9.37 -14.37 -33.01
C LEU A 129 7.89 -14.56 -32.70
N PRO A 130 7.51 -15.40 -31.71
CA PRO A 130 6.13 -15.63 -31.34
C PRO A 130 5.40 -14.35 -30.89
N GLN A 131 6.14 -13.39 -30.34
CA GLN A 131 5.63 -12.10 -29.92
C GLN A 131 5.14 -11.21 -31.09
N LEU A 132 5.51 -11.54 -32.34
CA LEU A 132 5.07 -10.86 -33.55
C LEU A 132 3.90 -11.56 -34.23
N ALA A 133 3.34 -12.60 -33.61
CA ALA A 133 2.14 -13.25 -34.12
C ALA A 133 0.97 -12.27 -34.25
N ALA A 134 0.08 -12.56 -35.19
CA ALA A 134 -1.07 -11.72 -35.47
C ALA A 134 -1.94 -11.53 -34.19
N THR A 135 -2.37 -10.30 -34.00
CA THR A 135 -3.26 -9.90 -32.90
C THR A 135 -4.54 -9.32 -33.48
N SER A 136 -5.69 -9.62 -32.93
CA SER A 136 -6.97 -9.10 -33.38
C SER A 136 -7.03 -7.56 -33.35
N SER A 137 -7.90 -6.98 -34.14
CA SER A 137 -8.18 -5.54 -34.12
C SER A 137 -8.82 -5.10 -32.80
N GLU A 138 -9.57 -6.00 -32.15
CA GLU A 138 -10.24 -5.75 -30.90
C GLU A 138 -9.26 -5.58 -29.75
N VAL A 139 -8.27 -6.48 -29.63
CA VAL A 139 -7.20 -6.36 -28.63
C VAL A 139 -6.37 -5.09 -28.86
N ARG A 140 -6.06 -4.75 -30.11
CA ARG A 140 -5.31 -3.52 -30.42
C ARG A 140 -6.09 -2.27 -30.01
N ALA A 141 -7.36 -2.19 -30.40
CA ALA A 141 -8.22 -1.07 -30.04
C ALA A 141 -8.39 -0.94 -28.52
N TRP A 142 -8.52 -2.08 -27.83
CA TRP A 142 -8.57 -2.12 -26.38
C TRP A 142 -7.25 -1.59 -25.77
N ALA A 143 -6.11 -2.11 -26.19
CA ALA A 143 -4.81 -1.67 -25.69
C ALA A 143 -4.56 -0.18 -25.95
N ASP A 144 -4.93 0.33 -27.13
CA ASP A 144 -4.81 1.76 -27.48
C ASP A 144 -5.74 2.64 -26.61
N SER A 145 -6.81 2.08 -26.07
CA SER A 145 -7.75 2.80 -25.18
C SER A 145 -7.31 2.89 -23.73
N LEU A 146 -6.30 2.11 -23.31
CA LEU A 146 -5.84 2.07 -21.94
C LEU A 146 -5.06 3.35 -21.58
N ALA A 147 -5.57 4.11 -20.62
CA ALA A 147 -4.86 5.25 -20.03
C ALA A 147 -3.88 4.84 -18.90
N ALA A 148 -4.05 3.63 -18.36
CA ALA A 148 -3.24 3.05 -17.28
C ALA A 148 -3.25 1.51 -17.41
N PRO A 149 -2.29 0.80 -16.78
CA PRO A 149 -2.32 -0.66 -16.72
C PRO A 149 -3.66 -1.17 -16.19
N ALA A 150 -4.17 -2.23 -16.81
CA ALA A 150 -5.42 -2.87 -16.41
C ALA A 150 -5.13 -4.20 -15.71
N CYS A 151 -5.78 -4.46 -14.58
CA CYS A 151 -5.69 -5.72 -13.84
C CYS A 151 -7.10 -6.28 -13.62
N GLY A 152 -7.27 -7.59 -13.77
CA GLY A 152 -8.57 -8.22 -13.58
C GLY A 152 -8.48 -9.72 -13.35
N ALA A 153 -9.61 -10.32 -12.98
CA ALA A 153 -9.73 -11.77 -12.84
C ALA A 153 -9.87 -12.50 -14.18
N GLU A 154 -10.21 -11.77 -15.24
CA GLU A 154 -10.41 -12.33 -16.58
C GLU A 154 -9.47 -11.65 -17.58
N ALA A 155 -8.86 -12.44 -18.44
CA ALA A 155 -8.10 -11.94 -19.56
C ALA A 155 -9.06 -11.41 -20.64
N PRO A 156 -8.82 -10.20 -21.17
CA PRO A 156 -9.67 -9.63 -22.20
C PRO A 156 -9.48 -10.34 -23.56
N PHE A 157 -10.56 -10.55 -24.28
CA PHE A 157 -10.58 -11.12 -25.63
C PHE A 157 -9.82 -12.45 -25.73
N GLU A 158 -9.05 -12.65 -26.79
CA GLU A 158 -8.22 -13.84 -27.00
C GLU A 158 -6.93 -13.87 -26.17
N THR A 159 -6.64 -12.87 -25.37
CA THR A 159 -5.36 -12.78 -24.65
C THR A 159 -5.12 -13.93 -23.69
N ARG A 160 -6.17 -14.59 -23.22
CA ARG A 160 -6.07 -15.80 -22.41
C ARG A 160 -5.35 -16.95 -23.12
N GLU A 161 -5.53 -17.07 -24.42
CA GLU A 161 -4.92 -18.11 -25.26
C GLU A 161 -3.40 -17.93 -25.45
N TRP A 162 -2.86 -16.78 -25.03
CA TRP A 162 -1.43 -16.50 -25.12
C TRP A 162 -0.62 -17.15 -24.01
N PHE A 163 -1.28 -17.63 -22.95
CA PHE A 163 -0.64 -18.26 -21.79
C PHE A 163 -0.74 -19.79 -21.90
N GLU A 164 0.37 -20.48 -21.63
CA GLU A 164 0.40 -21.96 -21.68
C GLU A 164 -0.47 -22.59 -20.58
N HIS A 165 -0.49 -21.98 -19.39
CA HIS A 165 -1.21 -22.49 -18.21
C HIS A 165 -2.30 -21.51 -17.72
N ALA A 166 -3.02 -20.93 -18.65
CA ALA A 166 -4.05 -19.91 -18.34
C ALA A 166 -5.10 -20.37 -17.33
N GLU A 167 -5.33 -21.67 -17.19
CA GLU A 167 -6.30 -22.27 -16.24
C GLU A 167 -5.84 -22.13 -14.79
N ALA A 168 -4.54 -22.06 -14.55
CA ALA A 168 -3.96 -21.92 -13.22
C ALA A 168 -3.88 -20.46 -12.75
N LEU A 169 -4.11 -19.48 -13.66
CA LEU A 169 -4.02 -18.08 -13.36
C LEU A 169 -5.33 -17.54 -12.78
N SER A 170 -5.23 -16.86 -11.64
CA SER A 170 -6.37 -16.24 -10.95
C SER A 170 -6.55 -14.75 -11.25
N SER A 171 -5.53 -14.11 -11.83
CA SER A 171 -5.56 -12.70 -12.22
C SER A 171 -4.62 -12.42 -13.39
N PHE A 172 -4.94 -11.39 -14.17
CA PHE A 172 -4.21 -10.92 -15.35
C PHE A 172 -3.94 -9.42 -15.20
N ALA A 173 -2.79 -8.96 -15.67
CA ALA A 173 -2.37 -7.55 -15.64
C ALA A 173 -1.71 -7.15 -16.97
#